data_5b8da6fafbff5a7110c91cf5fd3ced3c
#
_entry.id   5b8da6fafbff5a7110c91cf5fd3ced3c
#
_cell.length_a   1.000
_cell.length_b   1.000
_cell.length_c   1.000
_cell.angle_alpha   90.00
_cell.angle_beta   90.00
_cell.angle_gamma   90.00
#
_symmetry.space_group_name_H-M   'P 1'
#
loop_
_entity.id
_entity.type
_entity.pdbx_description
1 polymer ?
#
loop_
_entity_poly.entity_id
_entity_poly.type
_entity_poly.pdbx_seq_one_letter_code
_entity_poly.pdbx_strand_id
1 'polypeptide(L)'
;MRRAARSTTVLGALLALGTAGCGYNRMVAMRENIEAAWSQVENQLQRRNDLIPNLVEVTRGYATHEREVFERIADARARLLAGGSREDKIAAANEMSGALGRLLAIAERYPDLKANQQFARLSDELAGTENRIAVERMRYNDAVREYNAYIKAFPTILYAESLGFKPEKYFEAPPEAQKAPRVDFGTRPSE
;
A
#
# COMPACT_ATOMS: atom_id res chain seq x y z
N MET A 1 45.57 -35.38 -23.04
CA MET A 1 44.13 -35.15 -23.06
C MET A 1 43.50 -34.86 -21.69
N ARG A 2 43.95 -35.44 -20.56
CA ARG A 2 43.34 -35.21 -19.21
C ARG A 2 43.56 -33.80 -18.58
N ARG A 3 44.61 -33.06 -18.99
CA ARG A 3 44.90 -31.70 -18.47
C ARG A 3 43.99 -30.61 -19.07
N ALA A 4 43.64 -30.72 -20.36
CA ALA A 4 42.76 -29.77 -21.04
C ALA A 4 41.33 -29.85 -20.49
N ALA A 5 40.81 -31.03 -20.17
CA ALA A 5 39.47 -31.23 -19.60
C ALA A 5 39.33 -30.62 -18.19
N ARG A 6 40.39 -30.64 -17.37
CA ARG A 6 40.38 -30.02 -16.03
C ARG A 6 40.37 -28.49 -16.08
N SER A 7 41.06 -27.87 -17.04
CA SER A 7 41.08 -26.40 -17.20
C SER A 7 39.73 -25.84 -17.66
N THR A 8 39.05 -26.57 -18.55
CA THR A 8 37.68 -26.14 -19.02
C THR A 8 36.63 -26.26 -17.90
N THR A 9 36.73 -27.28 -17.04
CA THR A 9 35.81 -27.46 -15.91
C THR A 9 36.01 -26.37 -14.85
N VAL A 10 37.27 -26.00 -14.56
CA VAL A 10 37.59 -24.92 -13.60
C VAL A 10 37.14 -23.56 -14.12
N LEU A 11 37.35 -23.29 -15.39
CA LEU A 11 36.93 -22.01 -16.02
C LEU A 11 35.39 -21.89 -16.03
N GLY A 12 34.67 -22.99 -16.31
CA GLY A 12 33.19 -23.00 -16.26
C GLY A 12 32.65 -22.79 -14.83
N ALA A 13 33.30 -23.36 -13.80
CA ALA A 13 32.92 -23.16 -12.42
C ALA A 13 33.20 -21.73 -11.94
N LEU A 14 34.29 -21.10 -12.35
CA LEU A 14 34.62 -19.71 -12.06
C LEU A 14 33.62 -18.73 -12.72
N LEU A 15 33.20 -18.99 -13.95
CA LEU A 15 32.18 -18.19 -14.65
C LEU A 15 30.80 -18.28 -13.96
N ALA A 16 30.43 -19.51 -13.51
CA ALA A 16 29.17 -19.75 -12.81
C ALA A 16 29.11 -19.04 -11.43
N LEU A 17 30.23 -19.00 -10.70
CA LEU A 17 30.36 -18.28 -9.44
C LEU A 17 30.27 -16.74 -9.63
N GLY A 18 30.84 -16.19 -10.70
CA GLY A 18 30.77 -14.75 -10.99
C GLY A 18 29.36 -14.27 -11.30
N THR A 19 28.58 -15.04 -12.04
CA THR A 19 27.18 -14.70 -12.37
C THR A 19 26.25 -14.82 -11.16
N ALA A 20 26.49 -15.73 -10.24
CA ALA A 20 25.72 -15.89 -9.02
C ALA A 20 25.90 -14.69 -8.06
N GLY A 21 27.10 -14.12 -7.97
CA GLY A 21 27.38 -12.94 -7.14
C GLY A 21 26.63 -11.68 -7.61
N CYS A 22 26.56 -11.44 -8.92
CA CYS A 22 25.80 -10.35 -9.50
C CYS A 22 24.29 -10.50 -9.23
N GLY A 23 23.77 -11.72 -9.32
CA GLY A 23 22.34 -12.00 -9.05
C GLY A 23 21.96 -11.75 -7.59
N TYR A 24 22.78 -12.16 -6.64
CA TYR A 24 22.57 -11.92 -5.22
C TYR A 24 22.49 -10.42 -4.89
N ASN A 25 23.52 -9.66 -5.30
CA ASN A 25 23.55 -8.22 -5.06
C ASN A 25 22.32 -7.50 -5.64
N ARG A 26 21.86 -7.94 -6.81
CA ARG A 26 20.66 -7.37 -7.43
C ARG A 26 19.41 -7.68 -6.63
N MET A 27 19.23 -8.90 -6.10
CA MET A 27 18.11 -9.26 -5.24
C MET A 27 18.11 -8.43 -3.95
N VAL A 28 19.29 -8.23 -3.32
CA VAL A 28 19.44 -7.38 -2.15
C VAL A 28 19.02 -5.94 -2.49
N ALA A 29 19.55 -5.36 -3.57
CA ALA A 29 19.22 -4.01 -3.97
C ALA A 29 17.71 -3.82 -4.26
N MET A 30 17.07 -4.82 -4.90
CA MET A 30 15.64 -4.77 -5.16
C MET A 30 14.81 -4.86 -3.87
N ARG A 31 15.24 -5.65 -2.90
CA ARG A 31 14.59 -5.73 -1.58
C ARG A 31 14.72 -4.42 -0.81
N GLU A 32 15.90 -3.80 -0.82
CA GLU A 32 16.10 -2.46 -0.25
C GLU A 32 15.23 -1.41 -0.93
N ASN A 33 15.01 -1.50 -2.24
CA ASN A 33 14.11 -0.61 -2.96
C ASN A 33 12.64 -0.80 -2.51
N ILE A 34 12.21 -2.03 -2.24
CA ILE A 34 10.89 -2.30 -1.65
C ILE A 34 10.76 -1.65 -0.27
N GLU A 35 11.77 -1.79 0.60
CA GLU A 35 11.77 -1.17 1.93
C GLU A 35 11.72 0.36 1.84
N ALA A 36 12.49 0.96 0.93
CA ALA A 36 12.46 2.40 0.69
C ALA A 36 11.09 2.87 0.20
N ALA A 37 10.48 2.15 -0.75
CA ALA A 37 9.14 2.45 -1.24
C ALA A 37 8.08 2.30 -0.14
N TRP A 38 8.19 1.26 0.69
CA TRP A 38 7.31 1.06 1.83
C TRP A 38 7.40 2.22 2.84
N SER A 39 8.62 2.69 3.16
CA SER A 39 8.81 3.85 4.03
C SER A 39 8.09 5.10 3.52
N GLN A 40 8.02 5.32 2.20
CA GLN A 40 7.26 6.44 1.64
C GLN A 40 5.74 6.25 1.84
N VAL A 41 5.23 5.02 1.70
CA VAL A 41 3.83 4.71 2.06
C VAL A 41 3.56 5.03 3.53
N GLU A 42 4.41 4.55 4.45
CA GLU A 42 4.26 4.81 5.89
C GLU A 42 4.27 6.30 6.22
N ASN A 43 5.15 7.08 5.60
CA ASN A 43 5.19 8.54 5.79
C ASN A 43 3.86 9.21 5.40
N GLN A 44 3.22 8.78 4.31
CA GLN A 44 1.92 9.33 3.91
C GLN A 44 0.78 8.82 4.81
N LEU A 45 0.83 7.57 5.25
CA LEU A 45 -0.13 7.03 6.22
C LEU A 45 -0.04 7.77 7.56
N GLN A 46 1.17 8.07 8.03
CA GLN A 46 1.38 8.86 9.24
C GLN A 46 0.80 10.27 9.09
N ARG A 47 1.11 10.96 7.99
CA ARG A 47 0.57 12.30 7.72
C ARG A 47 -0.96 12.30 7.72
N ARG A 48 -1.61 11.31 7.09
CA ARG A 48 -3.06 11.15 7.14
C ARG A 48 -3.56 10.95 8.56
N ASN A 49 -2.88 10.10 9.33
CA ASN A 49 -3.24 9.77 10.70
C ASN A 49 -3.18 11.00 11.64
N ASP A 50 -2.29 11.95 11.36
CA ASP A 50 -2.14 13.18 12.15
C ASP A 50 -3.28 14.19 11.89
N LEU A 51 -3.94 14.12 10.72
CA LEU A 51 -5.10 14.97 10.40
C LEU A 51 -6.40 14.49 11.05
N ILE A 52 -6.51 13.19 11.33
CA ILE A 52 -7.75 12.53 11.75
C ILE A 52 -8.32 13.08 13.07
N PRO A 53 -7.55 13.31 14.15
CA PRO A 53 -8.10 13.82 15.40
C PRO A 53 -8.82 15.15 15.22
N ASN A 54 -8.23 16.06 14.45
CA ASN A 54 -8.82 17.39 14.20
C ASN A 54 -10.11 17.28 13.37
N LEU A 55 -10.12 16.38 12.37
CA LEU A 55 -11.33 16.16 11.56
C LEU A 55 -12.46 15.55 12.41
N VAL A 56 -12.15 14.57 13.25
CA VAL A 56 -13.12 13.95 14.17
C VAL A 56 -13.65 14.97 15.17
N GLU A 57 -12.82 15.84 15.74
CA GLU A 57 -13.22 16.87 16.69
C GLU A 57 -14.22 17.83 16.08
N VAL A 58 -13.89 18.40 14.90
CA VAL A 58 -14.79 19.30 14.18
C VAL A 58 -16.11 18.60 13.83
N THR A 59 -16.06 17.34 13.35
CA THR A 59 -17.26 16.61 12.96
C THR A 59 -18.15 16.28 14.15
N ARG A 60 -17.59 15.92 15.31
CA ARG A 60 -18.36 15.63 16.54
C ARG A 60 -19.21 16.80 17.00
N GLY A 61 -18.77 18.03 16.78
CA GLY A 61 -19.54 19.23 17.15
C GLY A 61 -20.88 19.33 16.41
N TYR A 62 -21.01 18.70 15.24
CA TYR A 62 -22.21 18.76 14.40
C TYR A 62 -22.95 17.42 14.30
N ALA A 63 -22.26 16.30 14.41
CA ALA A 63 -22.78 14.94 14.16
C ALA A 63 -22.64 14.05 15.39
N THR A 64 -23.22 14.45 16.52
CA THR A 64 -23.10 13.77 17.82
C THR A 64 -23.67 12.34 17.84
N HIS A 65 -24.58 12.01 16.95
CA HIS A 65 -25.25 10.71 16.88
C HIS A 65 -24.49 9.66 16.07
N GLU A 66 -23.42 10.04 15.36
CA GLU A 66 -22.66 9.15 14.45
C GLU A 66 -21.53 8.38 15.19
N ARG A 67 -21.83 7.87 16.38
CA ARG A 67 -20.86 7.22 17.28
C ARG A 67 -20.09 6.08 16.61
N GLU A 68 -20.78 5.23 15.86
CA GLU A 68 -20.17 4.05 15.22
C GLU A 68 -19.03 4.42 14.25
N VAL A 69 -19.18 5.51 13.50
CA VAL A 69 -18.12 5.95 12.56
C VAL A 69 -16.89 6.45 13.31
N PHE A 70 -17.09 7.19 14.41
CA PHE A 70 -15.97 7.65 15.24
C PHE A 70 -15.24 6.50 15.92
N GLU A 71 -15.94 5.47 16.38
CA GLU A 71 -15.35 4.26 16.98
C GLU A 71 -14.52 3.50 15.93
N ARG A 72 -15.04 3.30 14.71
CA ARG A 72 -14.29 2.65 13.62
C ARG A 72 -13.02 3.42 13.25
N ILE A 73 -13.07 4.75 13.22
CA ILE A 73 -11.88 5.59 12.96
C ILE A 73 -10.87 5.42 14.10
N ALA A 74 -11.31 5.43 15.35
CA ALA A 74 -10.43 5.25 16.49
C ALA A 74 -9.77 3.87 16.49
N ASP A 75 -10.51 2.81 16.17
CA ASP A 75 -10.00 1.44 16.10
C ASP A 75 -8.99 1.27 14.97
N ALA A 76 -9.30 1.76 13.77
CA ALA A 76 -8.37 1.70 12.64
C ALA A 76 -7.09 2.50 12.92
N ARG A 77 -7.21 3.66 13.58
CA ARG A 77 -6.07 4.47 14.02
C ARG A 77 -5.22 3.73 15.04
N ALA A 78 -5.84 3.11 16.05
CA ALA A 78 -5.12 2.34 17.06
C ALA A 78 -4.32 1.19 16.43
N ARG A 79 -4.89 0.46 15.46
CA ARG A 79 -4.19 -0.61 14.74
C ARG A 79 -3.03 -0.09 13.91
N LEU A 80 -3.16 1.05 13.24
CA LEU A 80 -2.04 1.67 12.50
C LEU A 80 -0.87 2.03 13.42
N LEU A 81 -1.16 2.48 14.64
CA LEU A 81 -0.16 2.91 15.61
C LEU A 81 0.43 1.74 16.43
N ALA A 82 -0.30 0.64 16.59
CA ALA A 82 0.14 -0.50 17.38
C ALA A 82 1.39 -1.21 16.83
N GLY A 83 1.80 -0.89 15.61
CA GLY A 83 2.82 -1.64 14.90
C GLY A 83 2.27 -2.96 14.35
N GLY A 84 3.14 -3.87 13.98
CA GLY A 84 2.75 -5.15 13.40
C GLY A 84 3.41 -5.40 12.07
N SER A 85 2.95 -6.45 11.39
CA SER A 85 3.42 -6.78 10.06
C SER A 85 3.00 -5.72 9.02
N ARG A 86 3.65 -5.73 7.87
CA ARG A 86 3.26 -4.85 6.75
C ARG A 86 1.81 -5.13 6.32
N GLU A 87 1.39 -6.37 6.35
CA GLU A 87 0.02 -6.81 6.06
C GLU A 87 -0.99 -6.21 7.03
N ASP A 88 -0.69 -6.18 8.33
CA ASP A 88 -1.56 -5.58 9.35
C ASP A 88 -1.73 -4.09 9.11
N LYS A 89 -0.64 -3.39 8.76
CA LYS A 89 -0.67 -1.96 8.43
C LYS A 89 -1.47 -1.69 7.16
N ILE A 90 -1.36 -2.55 6.13
CA ILE A 90 -2.16 -2.46 4.90
C ILE A 90 -3.66 -2.64 5.22
N ALA A 91 -4.01 -3.65 6.02
CA ALA A 91 -5.39 -3.89 6.42
C ALA A 91 -5.96 -2.68 7.20
N ALA A 92 -5.23 -2.19 8.19
CA ALA A 92 -5.64 -1.02 8.98
C ALA A 92 -5.75 0.26 8.13
N ALA A 93 -4.87 0.46 7.14
CA ALA A 93 -4.93 1.58 6.22
C ALA A 93 -6.18 1.53 5.32
N ASN A 94 -6.57 0.34 4.88
CA ASN A 94 -7.78 0.12 4.09
C ASN A 94 -9.05 0.34 4.93
N GLU A 95 -9.09 -0.16 6.17
CA GLU A 95 -10.19 0.11 7.11
C GLU A 95 -10.34 1.61 7.38
N MET A 96 -9.23 2.31 7.58
CA MET A 96 -9.22 3.76 7.77
C MET A 96 -9.80 4.49 6.57
N SER A 97 -9.41 4.13 5.34
CA SER A 97 -9.97 4.74 4.12
C SER A 97 -11.48 4.54 4.03
N GLY A 98 -11.99 3.35 4.37
CA GLY A 98 -13.42 3.07 4.42
C GLY A 98 -14.16 3.88 5.49
N ALA A 99 -13.59 4.01 6.69
CA ALA A 99 -14.17 4.78 7.79
C ALA A 99 -14.21 6.29 7.48
N LEU A 100 -13.14 6.83 6.88
CA LEU A 100 -13.06 8.22 6.45
C LEU A 100 -14.04 8.51 5.31
N GLY A 101 -14.22 7.61 4.36
CA GLY A 101 -15.23 7.74 3.31
C GLY A 101 -16.65 7.85 3.89
N ARG A 102 -16.98 7.07 4.93
CA ARG A 102 -18.25 7.18 5.65
C ARG A 102 -18.39 8.50 6.39
N LEU A 103 -17.33 8.98 7.04
CA LEU A 103 -17.33 10.27 7.73
C LEU A 103 -17.60 11.42 6.75
N LEU A 104 -16.98 11.42 5.58
CA LEU A 104 -17.23 12.43 4.55
C LEU A 104 -18.67 12.35 4.00
N ALA A 105 -19.22 11.13 3.85
CA ALA A 105 -20.61 10.95 3.43
C ALA A 105 -21.62 11.45 4.48
N ILE A 106 -21.27 11.43 5.77
CA ILE A 106 -22.08 12.02 6.85
C ILE A 106 -22.20 13.53 6.65
N ALA A 107 -21.13 14.22 6.28
CA ALA A 107 -21.12 15.67 6.09
C ALA A 107 -22.18 16.14 5.07
N GLU A 108 -22.55 15.31 4.10
CA GLU A 108 -23.62 15.62 3.15
C GLU A 108 -25.00 15.75 3.84
N ARG A 109 -25.20 15.13 4.98
CA ARG A 109 -26.45 15.20 5.79
C ARG A 109 -26.45 16.36 6.80
N TYR A 110 -25.30 17.00 7.01
CA TYR A 110 -25.12 18.10 7.96
C TYR A 110 -24.62 19.36 7.25
N PRO A 111 -25.53 20.21 6.70
CA PRO A 111 -25.15 21.38 5.90
C PRO A 111 -24.23 22.37 6.64
N ASP A 112 -24.43 22.53 7.95
CA ASP A 112 -23.61 23.43 8.77
C ASP A 112 -22.18 22.91 8.93
N LEU A 113 -21.99 21.60 9.04
CA LEU A 113 -20.67 20.97 9.01
C LEU A 113 -20.01 21.17 7.64
N LYS A 114 -20.74 20.95 6.56
CA LYS A 114 -20.24 21.15 5.20
C LYS A 114 -19.81 22.58 4.92
N ALA A 115 -20.50 23.56 5.51
CA ALA A 115 -20.17 24.99 5.42
C ALA A 115 -19.02 25.41 6.35
N ASN A 116 -18.58 24.56 7.28
CA ASN A 116 -17.50 24.86 8.21
C ASN A 116 -16.16 24.91 7.47
N GLN A 117 -15.47 26.05 7.52
CA GLN A 117 -14.21 26.28 6.81
C GLN A 117 -13.08 25.33 7.29
N GLN A 118 -13.04 25.00 8.57
CA GLN A 118 -12.03 24.09 9.13
C GLN A 118 -12.26 22.66 8.62
N PHE A 119 -13.52 22.21 8.59
CA PHE A 119 -13.88 20.93 8.01
C PHE A 119 -13.50 20.84 6.54
N ALA A 120 -13.82 21.87 5.75
CA ALA A 120 -13.47 21.91 4.33
C ALA A 120 -11.96 21.80 4.11
N ARG A 121 -11.14 22.60 4.83
CA ARG A 121 -9.67 22.53 4.74
C ARG A 121 -9.12 21.15 5.10
N LEU A 122 -9.58 20.56 6.21
CA LEU A 122 -9.12 19.23 6.64
C LEU A 122 -9.54 18.15 5.63
N SER A 123 -10.71 18.26 5.04
CA SER A 123 -11.19 17.34 4.00
C SER A 123 -10.33 17.44 2.72
N ASP A 124 -9.96 18.64 2.30
CA ASP A 124 -9.09 18.88 1.16
C ASP A 124 -7.67 18.33 1.41
N GLU A 125 -7.11 18.57 2.61
CA GLU A 125 -5.81 18.01 2.99
C GLU A 125 -5.86 16.48 3.05
N LEU A 126 -6.94 15.91 3.56
CA LEU A 126 -7.16 14.47 3.60
C LEU A 126 -7.22 13.88 2.18
N ALA A 127 -7.98 14.50 1.28
CA ALA A 127 -8.04 14.09 -0.12
C ALA A 127 -6.66 14.18 -0.80
N GLY A 128 -5.90 15.23 -0.49
CA GLY A 128 -4.52 15.39 -0.95
C GLY A 128 -3.59 14.28 -0.44
N THR A 129 -3.73 13.86 0.82
CA THR A 129 -2.92 12.75 1.37
C THR A 129 -3.34 11.41 0.78
N GLU A 130 -4.64 11.17 0.54
CA GLU A 130 -5.12 9.93 -0.09
C GLU A 130 -4.56 9.77 -1.51
N ASN A 131 -4.53 10.85 -2.29
CA ASN A 131 -3.90 10.84 -3.61
C ASN A 131 -2.40 10.50 -3.55
N ARG A 132 -1.67 11.04 -2.56
CA ARG A 132 -0.25 10.70 -2.36
C ARG A 132 -0.07 9.25 -1.93
N ILE A 133 -0.91 8.75 -1.02
CA ILE A 133 -0.91 7.33 -0.63
C ILE A 133 -1.12 6.45 -1.87
N ALA A 134 -2.07 6.79 -2.75
CA ALA A 134 -2.30 6.03 -3.97
C ALA A 134 -1.07 5.99 -4.89
N VAL A 135 -0.33 7.10 -5.02
CA VAL A 135 0.90 7.16 -5.79
C VAL A 135 2.01 6.29 -5.16
N GLU A 136 2.20 6.40 -3.83
CA GLU A 136 3.24 5.61 -3.16
C GLU A 136 2.90 4.11 -3.13
N ARG A 137 1.63 3.75 -3.03
CA ARG A 137 1.16 2.35 -3.20
C ARG A 137 1.50 1.80 -4.58
N MET A 138 1.31 2.59 -5.63
CA MET A 138 1.69 2.20 -7.00
C MET A 138 3.20 1.96 -7.09
N ARG A 139 4.03 2.87 -6.57
CA ARG A 139 5.50 2.73 -6.56
C ARG A 139 5.95 1.49 -5.78
N TYR A 140 5.37 1.26 -4.61
CA TYR A 140 5.62 0.07 -3.82
C TYR A 140 5.26 -1.21 -4.60
N ASN A 141 4.08 -1.26 -5.22
CA ASN A 141 3.65 -2.40 -6.01
C ASN A 141 4.52 -2.63 -7.24
N ASP A 142 5.03 -1.57 -7.87
CA ASP A 142 5.97 -1.68 -8.99
C ASP A 142 7.30 -2.30 -8.54
N ALA A 143 7.85 -1.85 -7.40
CA ALA A 143 9.05 -2.43 -6.81
C ALA A 143 8.86 -3.92 -6.45
N VAL A 144 7.73 -4.27 -5.84
CA VAL A 144 7.37 -5.67 -5.53
C VAL A 144 7.24 -6.50 -6.80
N ARG A 145 6.60 -5.98 -7.84
CA ARG A 145 6.44 -6.66 -9.13
C ARG A 145 7.78 -6.97 -9.76
N GLU A 146 8.68 -5.99 -9.82
CA GLU A 146 10.01 -6.15 -10.39
C GLU A 146 10.83 -7.19 -9.62
N TYR A 147 10.82 -7.11 -8.30
CA TYR A 147 11.49 -8.08 -7.45
C TYR A 147 10.92 -9.49 -7.61
N ASN A 148 9.60 -9.64 -7.52
CA ASN A 148 8.95 -10.94 -7.66
C ASN A 148 9.18 -11.56 -9.05
N ALA A 149 9.20 -10.75 -10.10
CA ALA A 149 9.54 -11.20 -11.45
C ALA A 149 11.00 -11.67 -11.53
N TYR A 150 11.93 -10.91 -10.94
CA TYR A 150 13.35 -11.23 -10.96
C TYR A 150 13.70 -12.54 -10.23
N ILE A 151 13.16 -12.76 -9.04
CA ILE A 151 13.42 -13.99 -8.29
C ILE A 151 12.80 -15.25 -8.92
N LYS A 152 11.77 -15.07 -9.77
CA LYS A 152 11.12 -16.15 -10.52
C LYS A 152 11.73 -16.39 -11.90
N ALA A 153 12.61 -15.51 -12.37
CA ALA A 153 13.25 -15.64 -13.67
C ALA A 153 14.44 -16.64 -13.62
N PHE A 154 14.76 -17.25 -14.76
CA PHE A 154 16.00 -18.02 -14.90
C PHE A 154 17.20 -17.06 -15.09
N PRO A 155 18.37 -17.30 -14.48
CA PRO A 155 18.73 -18.44 -13.60
C PRO A 155 18.39 -18.25 -12.12
N THR A 156 17.90 -17.10 -11.68
CA THR A 156 17.70 -16.69 -10.29
C THR A 156 16.79 -17.64 -9.53
N ILE A 157 15.75 -18.16 -10.20
CA ILE A 157 14.78 -19.11 -9.61
C ILE A 157 15.44 -20.35 -8.99
N LEU A 158 16.61 -20.75 -9.49
CA LEU A 158 17.30 -21.96 -9.02
C LEU A 158 17.91 -21.79 -7.62
N TYR A 159 18.18 -20.55 -7.19
CA TYR A 159 18.91 -20.29 -5.96
C TYR A 159 18.29 -19.21 -5.05
N ALA A 160 17.33 -18.44 -5.54
CA ALA A 160 16.73 -17.34 -4.77
C ALA A 160 16.15 -17.83 -3.43
N GLU A 161 15.34 -18.88 -3.44
CA GLU A 161 14.71 -19.42 -2.24
C GLU A 161 15.72 -19.97 -1.22
N SER A 162 16.78 -20.68 -1.68
CA SER A 162 17.83 -21.20 -0.83
C SER A 162 18.66 -20.09 -0.16
N LEU A 163 18.70 -18.89 -0.77
CA LEU A 163 19.33 -17.69 -0.22
C LEU A 163 18.37 -16.83 0.62
N GLY A 164 17.14 -17.30 0.86
CA GLY A 164 16.16 -16.61 1.69
C GLY A 164 15.37 -15.51 1.00
N PHE A 165 15.43 -15.42 -0.33
CA PHE A 165 14.63 -14.48 -1.11
C PHE A 165 13.28 -15.09 -1.47
N LYS A 166 12.22 -14.64 -0.80
CA LYS A 166 10.83 -15.07 -0.99
C LYS A 166 10.02 -13.97 -1.68
N PRO A 167 8.94 -14.32 -2.39
CA PRO A 167 8.06 -13.33 -2.97
C PRO A 167 7.47 -12.39 -1.90
N GLU A 168 7.48 -11.10 -2.20
CA GLU A 168 6.86 -10.06 -1.40
C GLU A 168 5.38 -9.86 -1.81
N LYS A 169 4.55 -9.45 -0.84
CA LYS A 169 3.14 -9.23 -1.06
C LYS A 169 2.87 -7.82 -1.56
N TYR A 170 1.86 -7.70 -2.43
CA TYR A 170 1.39 -6.41 -2.92
C TYR A 170 0.55 -5.68 -1.88
N PHE A 171 0.52 -4.38 -2.00
CA PHE A 171 -0.48 -3.55 -1.34
C PHE A 171 -1.79 -3.66 -2.12
N GLU A 172 -2.68 -4.55 -1.71
CA GLU A 172 -3.97 -4.77 -2.36
C GLU A 172 -5.00 -3.72 -1.93
N ALA A 173 -5.82 -3.28 -2.88
CA ALA A 173 -6.99 -2.48 -2.58
C ALA A 173 -8.06 -3.33 -1.88
N PRO A 174 -8.93 -2.73 -1.04
CA PRO A 174 -10.04 -3.46 -0.44
C PRO A 174 -10.88 -4.16 -1.52
N PRO A 175 -11.41 -5.36 -1.26
CA PRO A 175 -12.23 -6.09 -2.23
C PRO A 175 -13.44 -5.29 -2.75
N GLU A 176 -13.93 -4.37 -1.95
CA GLU A 176 -15.04 -3.47 -2.30
C GLU A 176 -14.67 -2.45 -3.38
N ALA A 177 -13.42 -1.96 -3.36
CA ALA A 177 -12.90 -1.03 -4.37
C ALA A 177 -12.65 -1.70 -5.73
N GLN A 178 -12.63 -3.03 -5.78
CA GLN A 178 -12.45 -3.79 -7.03
C GLN A 178 -13.79 -3.95 -7.80
N LYS A 179 -14.93 -3.63 -7.17
CA LYS A 179 -16.23 -3.66 -7.84
C LYS A 179 -16.49 -2.32 -8.49
N ALA A 180 -16.49 -2.28 -9.82
CA ALA A 180 -16.93 -1.09 -10.54
C ALA A 180 -18.34 -0.69 -10.09
N PRO A 181 -18.61 0.58 -9.79
CA PRO A 181 -19.94 1.04 -9.47
C PRO A 181 -20.86 0.74 -10.67
N ARG A 182 -21.98 0.04 -10.44
CA ARG A 182 -23.00 -0.11 -11.47
C ARG A 182 -23.67 1.23 -11.65
N VAL A 183 -23.43 1.86 -12.78
CA VAL A 183 -24.18 3.03 -13.21
C VAL A 183 -25.47 2.50 -13.86
N ASP A 184 -26.57 2.64 -13.16
CA ASP A 184 -27.90 2.40 -13.74
C ASP A 184 -28.35 3.68 -14.43
N PHE A 185 -28.28 3.69 -15.74
CA PHE A 185 -28.81 4.77 -16.57
C PHE A 185 -30.32 4.62 -16.77
N GLY A 186 -31.07 4.34 -15.71
CA GLY A 186 -32.51 4.10 -15.71
C GLY A 186 -33.17 4.38 -17.06
N THR A 187 -33.64 3.36 -17.74
CA THR A 187 -34.41 3.50 -18.99
C THR A 187 -35.55 4.45 -18.73
N ARG A 188 -35.52 5.63 -19.36
CA ARG A 188 -36.68 6.53 -19.40
C ARG A 188 -37.91 5.70 -19.84
N PRO A 189 -39.05 5.75 -19.14
CA PRO A 189 -40.27 5.22 -19.68
C PRO A 189 -40.55 5.95 -21.00
N SER A 190 -40.72 5.22 -22.07
CA SER A 190 -41.24 5.75 -23.34
C SER A 190 -42.69 6.16 -23.09
N GLU A 191 -42.97 7.44 -23.24
CA GLU A 191 -44.33 7.96 -23.40
C GLU A 191 -45.03 7.38 -24.65
#